data_75e5aede5bd5ccdf5183defca0429fc1
#
_entry.id   75e5aede5bd5ccdf5183defca0429fc1
#
_cell.length_a   1.000
_cell.length_b   1.000
_cell.length_c   1.000
_cell.angle_alpha   90.00
_cell.angle_beta   90.00
_cell.angle_gamma   90.00
#
_symmetry.space_group_name_H-M   'P 1'
#
loop_
_entity.id
_entity.type
_entity.pdbx_description
1 polymer ?
#
loop_
_entity_poly.entity_id
_entity_poly.type
_entity_poly.pdbx_seq_one_letter_code
_entity_poly.pdbx_strand_id
1 'polypeptide(L)'
;MASASLFALRPPPSVAVVFLLVVSAMAAEPAPSFQIELSTILTGRGKHFYTQSRAAVIPGSPARVIVTAQETDPTVTHGYRDMYMIETRDGGRVWTAPRRIDSLRRARQPEGHDFVIGDVCPQWHAATGVVLATGKTFGFLGGTKEDRGLERVSYAVYSPGQDSWSELRLLELPPVDREGRTFLEANAGCNQRFDLANGEILLPIRYRKDPAQRYYTTIVARCRFDGTRLTYIAHGSEFMLPRERGLYEPSVTGFQGRYFLTMRADHSAFVARGTDGVNYEPFREWRFDDGEVLGSYNTQQHWVAHRDALYLVYTRRGAKNDHVMRHRAPLFIAQVDPDRLVVLRRSEQVLVPENNADLGAGFGVSDVSPQETWIVTSEIPTRGSRDYNHVILAKLIWKVPDASPGAPTAREE
;
A
#
# COMPACT_ATOMS: atom_id res chain seq x y z
N MET A 1 -54.55 -11.06 89.95
CA MET A 1 -55.31 -10.75 88.72
C MET A 1 -54.43 -9.89 87.87
N ALA A 2 -53.75 -10.42 86.90
CA ALA A 2 -52.86 -9.70 85.99
C ALA A 2 -53.31 -10.02 84.56
N SER A 3 -53.73 -8.97 83.88
CA SER A 3 -54.19 -9.01 82.45
C SER A 3 -52.96 -8.96 81.54
N ALA A 4 -52.80 -9.92 80.64
CA ALA A 4 -51.76 -9.97 79.63
C ALA A 4 -52.31 -9.34 78.29
N SER A 5 -51.69 -8.30 77.84
CA SER A 5 -51.96 -7.70 76.51
C SER A 5 -51.10 -8.36 75.46
N LEU A 6 -51.68 -8.96 74.44
CA LEU A 6 -51.05 -9.44 73.26
C LEU A 6 -50.72 -8.27 72.31
N PHE A 7 -49.45 -8.09 72.00
CA PHE A 7 -49.00 -7.23 70.91
C PHE A 7 -48.91 -8.05 69.62
N ALA A 8 -49.70 -7.62 68.61
CA ALA A 8 -49.63 -8.20 67.26
C ALA A 8 -48.47 -7.54 66.47
N LEU A 9 -47.47 -8.30 66.08
CA LEU A 9 -46.44 -7.89 65.15
C LEU A 9 -46.95 -7.84 63.72
N ARG A 10 -46.87 -6.67 63.06
CA ARG A 10 -47.11 -6.51 61.64
C ARG A 10 -45.88 -7.01 60.86
N PRO A 11 -46.06 -7.74 59.70
CA PRO A 11 -44.97 -8.12 58.84
C PRO A 11 -44.39 -6.90 58.09
N PRO A 12 -43.07 -6.91 57.77
CA PRO A 12 -42.44 -5.82 57.02
C PRO A 12 -42.89 -5.82 55.55
N PRO A 13 -42.85 -4.66 54.83
CA PRO A 13 -43.25 -4.58 53.47
C PRO A 13 -42.25 -5.30 52.56
N SER A 14 -42.74 -6.17 51.67
CA SER A 14 -41.97 -6.83 50.65
C SER A 14 -41.40 -5.84 49.65
N VAL A 15 -40.07 -5.70 49.60
CA VAL A 15 -39.37 -4.93 48.56
C VAL A 15 -39.28 -5.78 47.33
N ALA A 16 -40.07 -5.50 46.31
CA ALA A 16 -39.91 -6.10 44.98
C ALA A 16 -38.69 -5.50 44.29
N VAL A 17 -37.61 -6.29 44.20
CA VAL A 17 -36.45 -5.93 43.37
C VAL A 17 -36.79 -6.27 41.92
N VAL A 18 -37.07 -5.21 41.13
CA VAL A 18 -37.25 -5.34 39.67
C VAL A 18 -35.86 -5.38 39.02
N PHE A 19 -35.42 -6.57 38.57
CA PHE A 19 -34.27 -6.70 37.70
C PHE A 19 -34.64 -6.20 36.31
N LEU A 20 -34.17 -4.99 35.95
CA LEU A 20 -34.15 -4.54 34.56
C LEU A 20 -33.05 -5.33 33.83
N LEU A 21 -33.44 -6.35 33.05
CA LEU A 21 -32.60 -6.95 32.04
C LEU A 21 -32.40 -5.91 30.92
N VAL A 22 -31.26 -5.20 30.93
CA VAL A 22 -30.80 -4.41 29.78
C VAL A 22 -30.29 -5.40 28.75
N VAL A 23 -31.16 -5.84 27.83
CA VAL A 23 -30.75 -6.54 26.62
C VAL A 23 -30.13 -5.49 25.73
N SER A 24 -28.80 -5.37 25.80
CA SER A 24 -28.05 -4.64 24.77
C SER A 24 -28.27 -5.36 23.44
N ALA A 25 -29.13 -4.80 22.60
CA ALA A 25 -29.22 -5.22 21.20
C ALA A 25 -27.82 -4.97 20.59
N MET A 26 -27.05 -6.03 20.36
CA MET A 26 -25.85 -5.95 19.52
C MET A 26 -26.34 -5.49 18.16
N ALA A 27 -26.03 -4.26 17.79
CA ALA A 27 -26.30 -3.77 16.44
C ALA A 27 -25.61 -4.76 15.48
N ALA A 28 -26.37 -5.25 14.52
CA ALA A 28 -25.81 -6.10 13.48
C ALA A 28 -24.64 -5.37 12.83
N GLU A 29 -23.51 -6.06 12.67
CA GLU A 29 -22.34 -5.48 12.02
C GLU A 29 -22.74 -4.95 10.65
N PRO A 30 -22.39 -3.72 10.30
CA PRO A 30 -22.67 -3.21 8.97
C PRO A 30 -21.99 -4.13 7.95
N ALA A 31 -22.76 -4.67 7.01
CA ALA A 31 -22.20 -5.50 5.95
C ALA A 31 -21.07 -4.75 5.24
N PRO A 32 -19.97 -5.44 4.86
CA PRO A 32 -18.85 -4.81 4.20
C PRO A 32 -19.32 -4.01 2.97
N SER A 33 -18.70 -2.85 2.76
CA SER A 33 -19.05 -1.93 1.66
C SER A 33 -18.61 -2.45 0.28
N PHE A 34 -17.93 -3.58 0.22
CA PHE A 34 -17.43 -4.22 -1.02
C PHE A 34 -17.48 -5.75 -0.92
N GLN A 35 -17.35 -6.38 -2.08
CA GLN A 35 -17.07 -7.81 -2.23
C GLN A 35 -15.64 -7.97 -2.72
N ILE A 36 -14.98 -9.09 -2.38
CA ILE A 36 -13.63 -9.43 -2.82
C ILE A 36 -13.72 -10.56 -3.83
N GLU A 37 -13.15 -10.35 -5.02
CA GLU A 37 -12.96 -11.37 -6.04
C GLU A 37 -11.47 -11.60 -6.27
N LEU A 38 -11.03 -12.86 -6.28
CA LEU A 38 -9.64 -13.25 -6.45
C LEU A 38 -9.43 -13.98 -7.78
N SER A 39 -8.35 -13.67 -8.47
CA SER A 39 -7.91 -14.40 -9.65
C SER A 39 -6.38 -14.44 -9.75
N THR A 40 -5.86 -15.53 -10.31
CA THR A 40 -4.45 -15.62 -10.73
C THR A 40 -4.34 -15.05 -12.14
N ILE A 41 -3.50 -14.03 -12.31
CA ILE A 41 -3.35 -13.32 -13.60
C ILE A 41 -2.05 -13.64 -14.32
N LEU A 42 -1.06 -14.20 -13.61
CA LEU A 42 0.21 -14.64 -14.18
C LEU A 42 0.79 -15.75 -13.28
N THR A 43 1.47 -16.72 -13.88
CA THR A 43 2.18 -17.78 -13.16
C THR A 43 3.63 -17.83 -13.60
N GLY A 44 4.55 -17.70 -12.66
CA GLY A 44 5.97 -17.96 -12.84
C GLY A 44 6.31 -19.43 -12.55
N ARG A 45 7.38 -19.97 -13.15
CA ARG A 45 7.84 -21.35 -12.94
C ARG A 45 9.36 -21.45 -12.97
N GLY A 46 9.90 -22.39 -12.18
CA GLY A 46 11.32 -22.69 -12.11
C GLY A 46 12.17 -21.50 -11.70
N LYS A 47 12.99 -20.97 -12.60
CA LYS A 47 13.84 -19.80 -12.36
C LYS A 47 13.22 -18.47 -12.81
N HIS A 48 11.97 -18.46 -13.20
CA HIS A 48 11.25 -17.32 -13.76
C HIS A 48 10.03 -17.01 -12.90
N PHE A 49 10.24 -16.56 -11.66
CA PHE A 49 9.16 -16.06 -10.82
C PHE A 49 8.88 -14.61 -11.18
N TYR A 50 7.62 -14.23 -11.08
CA TYR A 50 7.17 -12.84 -11.25
C TYR A 50 6.83 -12.24 -9.89
N THR A 51 7.59 -11.23 -9.48
CA THR A 51 7.46 -10.59 -8.16
C THR A 51 7.27 -9.08 -8.30
N GLN A 52 7.01 -8.38 -7.21
CA GLN A 52 6.85 -6.92 -7.20
C GLN A 52 5.76 -6.43 -8.17
N SER A 53 4.71 -7.23 -8.37
CA SER A 53 3.69 -6.94 -9.36
C SER A 53 2.74 -5.84 -8.90
N ARG A 54 2.53 -4.83 -9.76
CA ARG A 54 1.64 -3.69 -9.52
C ARG A 54 0.97 -3.24 -10.81
N ALA A 55 -0.26 -2.76 -10.68
CA ALA A 55 -1.07 -2.30 -11.81
C ALA A 55 -0.98 -0.79 -12.01
N ALA A 56 -1.20 -0.36 -13.26
CA ALA A 56 -1.59 0.99 -13.62
C ALA A 56 -2.82 0.94 -14.52
N VAL A 57 -3.77 1.83 -14.26
CA VAL A 57 -5.04 1.92 -14.98
C VAL A 57 -4.99 3.07 -15.95
N ILE A 58 -5.06 2.77 -17.24
CA ILE A 58 -5.14 3.75 -18.32
C ILE A 58 -6.63 3.96 -18.63
N PRO A 59 -7.16 5.18 -18.46
CA PRO A 59 -8.58 5.45 -18.67
C PRO A 59 -9.08 5.06 -20.05
N GLY A 60 -10.31 4.56 -20.11
CA GLY A 60 -10.99 4.13 -21.33
C GLY A 60 -12.31 3.43 -20.98
N SER A 61 -13.06 3.01 -21.98
CA SER A 61 -14.30 2.26 -21.81
C SER A 61 -14.29 1.01 -22.70
N PRO A 62 -13.89 -0.15 -22.19
CA PRO A 62 -13.37 -0.41 -20.86
C PRO A 62 -11.96 0.16 -20.64
N ALA A 63 -11.56 0.31 -19.36
CA ALA A 63 -10.19 0.74 -19.03
C ALA A 63 -9.16 -0.30 -19.50
N ARG A 64 -8.00 0.17 -19.97
CA ARG A 64 -6.83 -0.66 -20.21
C ARG A 64 -6.01 -0.72 -18.93
N VAL A 65 -5.75 -1.91 -18.41
CA VAL A 65 -4.93 -2.08 -17.23
C VAL A 65 -3.65 -2.81 -17.62
N ILE A 66 -2.51 -2.23 -17.26
CA ILE A 66 -1.21 -2.89 -17.38
C ILE A 66 -0.71 -3.30 -15.99
N VAL A 67 -0.08 -4.46 -15.89
CA VAL A 67 0.60 -4.93 -14.69
C VAL A 67 2.07 -5.10 -15.02
N THR A 68 2.94 -4.39 -14.29
CA THR A 68 4.38 -4.63 -14.32
C THR A 68 4.74 -5.70 -13.30
N ALA A 69 5.67 -6.58 -13.64
CA ALA A 69 6.19 -7.62 -12.78
C ALA A 69 7.69 -7.77 -12.99
N GLN A 70 8.43 -7.91 -11.90
CA GLN A 70 9.86 -8.17 -11.97
C GLN A 70 10.13 -9.66 -12.02
N GLU A 71 10.82 -10.12 -13.06
CA GLU A 71 11.33 -11.48 -13.09
C GLU A 71 12.38 -11.67 -12.00
N THR A 72 12.27 -12.77 -11.26
CA THR A 72 13.16 -13.08 -10.14
C THR A 72 13.55 -14.56 -10.14
N ASP A 73 14.83 -14.82 -9.99
CA ASP A 73 15.32 -16.18 -9.73
C ASP A 73 15.17 -16.46 -8.22
N PRO A 74 14.25 -17.36 -7.79
CA PRO A 74 14.01 -17.60 -6.36
C PRO A 74 15.14 -18.40 -5.71
N THR A 75 16.05 -18.97 -6.47
CA THR A 75 17.19 -19.73 -5.94
C THR A 75 18.32 -18.84 -5.47
N VAL A 76 18.33 -17.57 -5.87
CA VAL A 76 19.37 -16.57 -5.56
C VAL A 76 18.77 -15.46 -4.72
N THR A 77 19.48 -15.07 -3.65
CA THR A 77 19.10 -13.92 -2.84
C THR A 77 19.13 -12.64 -3.69
N HIS A 78 18.02 -11.90 -3.72
CA HIS A 78 17.85 -10.72 -4.59
C HIS A 78 18.09 -11.03 -6.07
N GLY A 79 17.60 -12.18 -6.54
CA GLY A 79 17.75 -12.65 -7.90
C GLY A 79 16.93 -11.85 -8.93
N TYR A 80 16.85 -10.53 -8.79
CA TYR A 80 16.10 -9.64 -9.67
C TYR A 80 16.72 -9.60 -11.08
N ARG A 81 15.85 -9.73 -12.06
CA ARG A 81 16.16 -9.74 -13.50
C ARG A 81 15.36 -8.65 -14.21
N ASP A 82 14.91 -8.93 -15.40
CA ASP A 82 14.21 -8.00 -16.27
C ASP A 82 12.78 -7.68 -15.79
N MET A 83 12.28 -6.55 -16.24
CA MET A 83 10.87 -6.16 -16.05
C MET A 83 10.02 -6.73 -17.18
N TYR A 84 8.85 -7.23 -16.81
CA TYR A 84 7.81 -7.69 -17.71
C TYR A 84 6.53 -6.92 -17.52
N MET A 85 5.66 -6.94 -18.51
CA MET A 85 4.29 -6.47 -18.38
C MET A 85 3.30 -7.42 -19.02
N ILE A 86 2.11 -7.47 -18.46
CA ILE A 86 0.88 -8.03 -19.04
C ILE A 86 -0.18 -6.96 -19.08
N GLU A 87 -1.19 -7.11 -19.90
CA GLU A 87 -2.30 -6.18 -19.98
C GLU A 87 -3.65 -6.87 -20.16
N THR A 88 -4.68 -6.15 -19.78
CA THR A 88 -6.08 -6.49 -20.03
C THR A 88 -6.86 -5.28 -20.53
N ARG A 89 -7.91 -5.53 -21.32
CA ARG A 89 -8.83 -4.52 -21.85
C ARG A 89 -10.30 -4.89 -21.66
N ASP A 90 -10.57 -5.90 -20.85
CA ASP A 90 -11.89 -6.48 -20.66
C ASP A 90 -12.28 -6.69 -19.20
N GLY A 91 -11.71 -5.82 -18.32
CA GLY A 91 -11.92 -5.90 -16.88
C GLY A 91 -11.22 -7.08 -16.22
N GLY A 92 -10.08 -7.53 -16.75
CA GLY A 92 -9.27 -8.58 -16.15
C GLY A 92 -9.74 -10.00 -16.43
N ARG A 93 -10.61 -10.21 -17.42
CA ARG A 93 -11.06 -11.56 -17.83
C ARG A 93 -10.03 -12.27 -18.66
N VAL A 94 -9.36 -11.55 -19.56
CA VAL A 94 -8.27 -12.07 -20.41
C VAL A 94 -7.04 -11.18 -20.23
N TRP A 95 -5.90 -11.83 -20.11
CA TRP A 95 -4.59 -11.20 -19.99
C TRP A 95 -3.68 -11.61 -21.14
N THR A 96 -2.85 -10.67 -21.61
CA THR A 96 -1.83 -10.99 -22.61
C THR A 96 -0.77 -11.91 -22.03
N ALA A 97 -0.02 -12.60 -22.89
CA ALA A 97 1.23 -13.23 -22.47
C ALA A 97 2.22 -12.19 -21.90
N PRO A 98 3.09 -12.57 -20.94
CA PRO A 98 4.08 -11.65 -20.39
C PRO A 98 5.07 -11.20 -21.47
N ARG A 99 5.21 -9.88 -21.62
CA ARG A 99 6.13 -9.24 -22.55
C ARG A 99 7.24 -8.56 -21.77
N ARG A 100 8.49 -8.88 -22.09
CA ARG A 100 9.65 -8.22 -21.50
C ARG A 100 9.68 -6.74 -21.94
N ILE A 101 10.07 -5.86 -21.04
CA ILE A 101 10.26 -4.43 -21.30
C ILE A 101 11.75 -4.21 -21.62
N ASP A 102 12.10 -4.25 -22.90
CA ASP A 102 13.50 -4.24 -23.35
C ASP A 102 14.27 -2.97 -22.96
N SER A 103 13.58 -1.82 -22.88
CA SER A 103 14.16 -0.55 -22.41
C SER A 103 14.49 -0.55 -20.90
N LEU A 104 13.91 -1.48 -20.13
CA LEU A 104 14.13 -1.61 -18.67
C LEU A 104 14.87 -2.89 -18.30
N ARG A 105 15.51 -3.55 -19.28
CA ARG A 105 16.30 -4.74 -19.01
C ARG A 105 17.48 -4.42 -18.09
N ARG A 106 17.94 -5.40 -17.36
CA ARG A 106 19.18 -5.32 -16.62
C ARG A 106 20.32 -5.03 -17.57
N ALA A 107 20.95 -3.88 -17.43
CA ALA A 107 21.99 -3.40 -18.34
C ALA A 107 23.30 -3.15 -17.59
N ARG A 108 24.41 -3.57 -18.22
CA ARG A 108 25.75 -3.33 -17.72
C ARG A 108 26.16 -1.88 -17.94
N GLN A 109 26.69 -1.25 -16.91
CA GLN A 109 27.24 0.11 -16.97
C GLN A 109 28.77 0.08 -17.19
N PRO A 110 29.35 1.19 -17.69
CA PRO A 110 30.78 1.28 -17.94
C PRO A 110 31.66 0.98 -16.73
N GLU A 111 31.19 1.31 -15.51
CA GLU A 111 31.92 1.06 -14.26
C GLU A 111 31.90 -0.42 -13.81
N GLY A 112 31.33 -1.31 -14.63
CA GLY A 112 31.27 -2.75 -14.36
C GLY A 112 30.12 -3.21 -13.45
N HIS A 113 29.26 -2.29 -13.04
CA HIS A 113 28.01 -2.62 -12.38
C HIS A 113 26.89 -2.86 -13.38
N ASP A 114 26.02 -3.83 -13.10
CA ASP A 114 24.72 -3.94 -13.79
C ASP A 114 23.69 -3.17 -12.98
N PHE A 115 22.81 -2.44 -13.66
CA PHE A 115 21.67 -1.79 -13.03
C PHE A 115 20.34 -2.33 -13.58
N VAL A 116 19.33 -2.36 -12.72
CA VAL A 116 17.94 -2.58 -13.10
C VAL A 116 17.04 -1.69 -12.25
N ILE A 117 15.96 -1.22 -12.82
CA ILE A 117 14.89 -0.60 -12.06
C ILE A 117 14.17 -1.67 -11.24
N GLY A 118 13.84 -1.40 -10.00
CA GLY A 118 13.11 -2.34 -9.16
C GLY A 118 12.15 -1.67 -8.19
N ASP A 119 11.35 -2.49 -7.53
CA ASP A 119 10.29 -2.03 -6.62
C ASP A 119 9.32 -1.05 -7.30
N VAL A 120 9.06 -1.25 -8.59
CA VAL A 120 8.40 -0.30 -9.49
C VAL A 120 6.93 -0.12 -9.13
N CYS A 121 6.50 1.14 -9.03
CA CYS A 121 5.13 1.55 -8.73
C CYS A 121 4.56 2.34 -9.92
N PRO A 122 3.96 1.68 -10.92
CA PRO A 122 3.36 2.34 -12.07
C PRO A 122 2.02 2.96 -11.67
N GLN A 123 1.76 4.18 -12.18
CA GLN A 123 0.48 4.85 -11.97
C GLN A 123 0.22 5.80 -13.13
N TRP A 124 -1.02 5.88 -13.56
CA TRP A 124 -1.46 6.83 -14.57
C TRP A 124 -1.29 8.27 -14.07
N HIS A 125 -0.72 9.14 -14.89
CA HIS A 125 -0.62 10.56 -14.62
C HIS A 125 -1.58 11.31 -15.57
N ALA A 126 -2.72 11.70 -15.03
CA ALA A 126 -3.83 12.23 -15.82
C ALA A 126 -3.47 13.50 -16.59
N ALA A 127 -2.66 14.38 -16.00
CA ALA A 127 -2.29 15.66 -16.60
C ALA A 127 -1.43 15.50 -17.88
N THR A 128 -0.69 14.39 -18.03
CA THR A 128 0.19 14.17 -19.19
C THR A 128 -0.22 13.00 -20.08
N GLY A 129 -1.23 12.21 -19.67
CA GLY A 129 -1.74 11.10 -20.46
C GLY A 129 -0.77 9.93 -20.65
N VAL A 130 0.10 9.68 -19.66
CA VAL A 130 1.07 8.58 -19.67
C VAL A 130 1.09 7.85 -18.32
N VAL A 131 1.68 6.65 -18.27
CA VAL A 131 1.97 5.99 -17.01
C VAL A 131 3.37 6.37 -16.56
N LEU A 132 3.48 7.00 -15.40
CA LEU A 132 4.76 7.23 -14.72
C LEU A 132 4.96 6.11 -13.69
N ALA A 133 6.02 5.33 -13.86
CA ALA A 133 6.43 4.27 -12.95
C ALA A 133 7.65 4.74 -12.15
N THR A 134 7.49 4.90 -10.84
CA THR A 134 8.57 5.28 -9.92
C THR A 134 9.13 4.04 -9.22
N GLY A 135 10.39 4.07 -8.84
CA GLY A 135 11.06 2.95 -8.21
C GLY A 135 12.43 3.33 -7.67
N LYS A 136 13.30 2.36 -7.64
CA LYS A 136 14.71 2.55 -7.31
C LYS A 136 15.63 1.82 -8.28
N THR A 137 16.91 2.16 -8.27
CA THR A 137 17.94 1.35 -8.90
C THR A 137 18.37 0.21 -7.97
N PHE A 138 18.51 -1.00 -8.55
CA PHE A 138 19.32 -2.07 -7.96
C PHE A 138 20.65 -2.17 -8.71
N GLY A 139 21.75 -2.14 -7.97
CA GLY A 139 23.09 -2.36 -8.51
C GLY A 139 23.58 -3.79 -8.25
N PHE A 140 24.33 -4.34 -9.19
CA PHE A 140 24.92 -5.68 -9.09
C PHE A 140 26.38 -5.62 -9.55
N LEU A 141 27.29 -6.17 -8.75
CA LEU A 141 28.69 -6.35 -9.10
C LEU A 141 29.03 -7.85 -9.20
N GLY A 142 29.51 -8.29 -10.37
CA GLY A 142 29.82 -9.72 -10.59
C GLY A 142 28.61 -10.64 -10.39
N GLY A 143 27.38 -10.16 -10.63
CA GLY A 143 26.16 -10.90 -10.44
C GLY A 143 25.58 -10.87 -9.02
N THR A 144 26.32 -10.36 -8.03
CA THR A 144 25.88 -10.21 -6.66
C THR A 144 25.29 -8.81 -6.47
N LYS A 145 24.18 -8.71 -5.70
CA LYS A 145 23.60 -7.41 -5.36
C LYS A 145 24.60 -6.60 -4.54
N GLU A 146 24.98 -5.46 -5.09
CA GLU A 146 25.80 -4.44 -4.44
C GLU A 146 25.15 -3.09 -4.69
N ASP A 147 24.38 -2.61 -3.72
CA ASP A 147 23.62 -1.38 -3.84
C ASP A 147 24.06 -0.26 -2.92
N ARG A 148 25.14 -0.48 -2.15
CA ARG A 148 25.70 0.56 -1.28
C ARG A 148 26.13 1.77 -2.08
N GLY A 149 25.52 2.91 -1.79
CA GLY A 149 25.76 4.15 -2.47
C GLY A 149 25.23 4.23 -3.92
N LEU A 150 24.61 3.14 -4.43
CA LEU A 150 24.11 3.06 -5.80
C LEU A 150 22.58 3.21 -5.89
N GLU A 151 21.86 3.12 -4.76
CA GLU A 151 20.41 3.35 -4.76
C GLU A 151 20.09 4.81 -5.11
N ARG A 152 19.26 4.97 -6.12
CA ARG A 152 18.74 6.27 -6.59
C ARG A 152 17.24 6.15 -6.82
N VAL A 153 16.51 7.22 -6.59
CA VAL A 153 15.14 7.32 -7.08
C VAL A 153 15.17 7.24 -8.59
N SER A 154 14.54 6.21 -9.13
CA SER A 154 14.46 6.00 -10.57
C SER A 154 13.01 5.98 -11.05
N TYR A 155 12.82 6.26 -12.33
CA TYR A 155 11.52 6.20 -12.97
C TYR A 155 11.62 5.82 -14.44
N ALA A 156 10.49 5.37 -14.98
CA ALA A 156 10.28 5.14 -16.39
C ALA A 156 8.88 5.60 -16.79
N VAL A 157 8.69 5.88 -18.07
CA VAL A 157 7.44 6.38 -18.62
C VAL A 157 6.92 5.43 -19.69
N TYR A 158 5.66 5.00 -19.55
CA TYR A 158 4.96 4.26 -20.59
C TYR A 158 4.01 5.18 -21.35
N SER A 159 4.19 5.24 -22.66
CA SER A 159 3.35 5.99 -23.60
C SER A 159 2.32 5.06 -24.23
N PRO A 160 1.03 5.12 -23.85
CA PRO A 160 0.02 4.19 -24.37
C PRO A 160 -0.19 4.29 -25.86
N GLY A 161 -0.05 5.49 -26.43
CA GLY A 161 -0.20 5.75 -27.87
C GLY A 161 0.93 5.16 -28.72
N GLN A 162 2.11 4.97 -28.13
CA GLN A 162 3.28 4.37 -28.79
C GLN A 162 3.50 2.91 -28.37
N ASP A 163 2.73 2.43 -27.39
CA ASP A 163 2.91 1.11 -26.75
C ASP A 163 4.37 0.84 -26.35
N SER A 164 5.04 1.82 -25.78
CA SER A 164 6.47 1.76 -25.49
C SER A 164 6.82 2.37 -24.13
N TRP A 165 7.83 1.80 -23.50
CA TRP A 165 8.47 2.32 -22.29
C TRP A 165 9.72 3.12 -22.63
N SER A 166 9.95 4.22 -21.91
CA SER A 166 11.24 4.90 -21.93
C SER A 166 12.33 4.02 -21.29
N GLU A 167 13.57 4.39 -21.50
CA GLU A 167 14.67 3.91 -20.68
C GLU A 167 14.51 4.37 -19.22
N LEU A 168 15.24 3.71 -18.32
CA LEU A 168 15.36 4.11 -16.92
C LEU A 168 15.95 5.52 -16.83
N ARG A 169 15.32 6.36 -16.02
CA ARG A 169 15.75 7.73 -15.70
C ARG A 169 15.88 7.88 -14.19
N LEU A 170 16.67 8.85 -13.77
CA LEU A 170 16.90 9.18 -12.36
C LEU A 170 16.21 10.50 -12.02
N LEU A 171 15.62 10.55 -10.82
CA LEU A 171 15.20 11.81 -10.24
C LEU A 171 16.41 12.49 -9.60
N GLU A 172 16.73 13.67 -10.08
CA GLU A 172 17.75 14.52 -9.47
C GLU A 172 17.17 15.17 -8.21
N LEU A 173 17.73 14.80 -7.06
CA LEU A 173 17.44 15.44 -5.79
C LEU A 173 18.41 16.61 -5.56
N PRO A 174 18.06 17.60 -4.71
CA PRO A 174 18.98 18.67 -4.37
C PRO A 174 20.23 18.08 -3.68
N PRO A 175 21.36 18.79 -3.70
CA PRO A 175 22.59 18.27 -3.10
C PRO A 175 22.48 18.01 -1.60
N VAL A 176 21.60 18.75 -0.92
CA VAL A 176 21.36 18.63 0.51
C VAL A 176 19.87 18.76 0.86
N ASP A 177 19.49 18.15 1.98
CA ASP A 177 18.17 18.28 2.59
C ASP A 177 18.01 19.64 3.33
N ARG A 178 16.93 19.82 4.07
CA ARG A 178 16.65 21.08 4.81
C ARG A 178 17.61 21.36 5.97
N GLU A 179 18.31 20.33 6.45
CA GLU A 179 19.33 20.43 7.51
C GLU A 179 20.76 20.52 6.96
N GLY A 180 20.91 20.63 5.63
CA GLY A 180 22.22 20.72 4.98
C GLY A 180 22.94 19.38 4.83
N ARG A 181 22.24 18.24 4.92
CA ARG A 181 22.78 16.88 4.80
C ARG A 181 22.48 16.27 3.46
N THR A 182 23.38 15.43 2.95
CA THR A 182 23.22 14.81 1.63
C THR A 182 22.05 13.81 1.57
N PHE A 183 21.43 13.71 0.38
CA PHE A 183 20.50 12.64 0.07
C PHE A 183 21.26 11.39 -0.40
N LEU A 184 21.50 10.46 0.51
CA LEU A 184 22.19 9.21 0.20
C LEU A 184 21.20 8.06 0.08
N GLU A 185 21.44 7.14 -0.85
CA GLU A 185 20.63 5.92 -1.03
C GLU A 185 19.13 6.23 -1.07
N ALA A 186 18.74 7.24 -1.87
CA ALA A 186 17.36 7.65 -2.00
C ALA A 186 16.54 6.63 -2.81
N ASN A 187 15.31 6.38 -2.37
CA ASN A 187 14.46 5.34 -2.91
C ASN A 187 12.98 5.74 -2.86
N ALA A 188 12.28 5.55 -3.98
CA ALA A 188 10.84 5.72 -4.10
C ALA A 188 10.14 4.42 -4.57
N GLY A 189 10.75 3.27 -4.31
CA GLY A 189 10.15 1.96 -4.59
C GLY A 189 9.24 1.48 -3.47
N CYS A 190 8.34 0.55 -3.78
CA CYS A 190 7.36 0.00 -2.85
C CYS A 190 6.50 1.08 -2.17
N ASN A 191 6.28 2.21 -2.82
CA ASN A 191 5.48 3.30 -2.31
C ASN A 191 4.10 3.40 -3.00
N GLN A 192 3.28 4.30 -2.51
CA GLN A 192 2.11 4.80 -3.20
C GLN A 192 2.22 6.33 -3.20
N ARG A 193 2.30 6.90 -4.40
CA ARG A 193 2.29 8.35 -4.59
C ARG A 193 0.86 8.87 -4.74
N PHE A 194 0.68 10.17 -4.61
CA PHE A 194 -0.58 10.85 -4.83
C PHE A 194 -0.40 12.00 -5.83
N ASP A 195 -1.17 11.98 -6.91
CA ASP A 195 -1.13 13.01 -7.93
C ASP A 195 -2.16 14.11 -7.58
N LEU A 196 -1.71 15.37 -7.50
CA LEU A 196 -2.54 16.53 -7.17
C LEU A 196 -3.39 16.96 -8.38
N ALA A 197 -4.49 17.66 -8.13
CA ALA A 197 -5.39 18.13 -9.19
C ALA A 197 -4.71 19.06 -10.20
N ASN A 198 -3.64 19.76 -9.81
CA ASN A 198 -2.83 20.60 -10.70
C ASN A 198 -1.78 19.81 -11.50
N GLY A 199 -1.73 18.48 -11.37
CA GLY A 199 -0.76 17.61 -12.03
C GLY A 199 0.61 17.53 -11.34
N GLU A 200 0.81 18.17 -10.19
CA GLU A 200 1.99 17.91 -9.38
C GLU A 200 1.85 16.61 -8.60
N ILE A 201 2.96 16.04 -8.19
CA ILE A 201 3.04 14.72 -7.60
C ILE A 201 3.57 14.82 -6.16
N LEU A 202 2.89 14.20 -5.24
CA LEU A 202 3.40 13.91 -3.90
C LEU A 202 4.07 12.53 -3.96
N LEU A 203 5.40 12.53 -4.00
CA LEU A 203 6.22 11.32 -4.11
C LEU A 203 6.88 11.00 -2.76
N PRO A 204 6.45 9.94 -2.06
CA PRO A 204 7.13 9.51 -0.85
C PRO A 204 8.51 8.93 -1.17
N ILE A 205 9.53 9.35 -0.42
CA ILE A 205 10.93 8.96 -0.60
C ILE A 205 11.53 8.63 0.76
N ARG A 206 12.38 7.62 0.80
CA ARG A 206 13.29 7.39 1.92
C ARG A 206 14.73 7.62 1.48
N TYR A 207 15.58 8.09 2.39
CA TYR A 207 17.00 8.29 2.12
C TYR A 207 17.82 8.22 3.42
N ARG A 208 19.14 8.18 3.32
CA ARG A 208 20.05 8.36 4.45
C ARG A 208 20.68 9.75 4.41
N LYS A 209 20.92 10.31 5.59
CA LYS A 209 21.56 11.63 5.73
C LYS A 209 23.08 11.54 5.82
N ASP A 210 23.62 10.39 6.21
CA ASP A 210 25.02 10.15 6.49
C ASP A 210 25.37 8.69 6.13
N PRO A 211 26.55 8.39 5.54
CA PRO A 211 26.99 7.02 5.27
C PRO A 211 27.10 6.13 6.52
N ALA A 212 27.41 6.72 7.68
CA ALA A 212 27.49 6.00 8.95
C ALA A 212 26.10 5.73 9.56
N GLN A 213 25.07 6.46 9.13
CA GLN A 213 23.70 6.30 9.62
C GLN A 213 23.10 5.00 9.10
N ARG A 214 22.60 4.15 10.00
CA ARG A 214 21.94 2.89 9.61
C ARG A 214 20.46 3.05 9.28
N TYR A 215 19.81 4.06 9.84
CA TYR A 215 18.37 4.30 9.68
C TYR A 215 18.08 5.30 8.55
N TYR A 216 16.94 5.10 7.92
CA TYR A 216 16.43 5.97 6.87
C TYR A 216 15.60 7.12 7.45
N THR A 217 15.61 8.21 6.71
CA THR A 217 14.70 9.35 6.85
C THR A 217 13.64 9.24 5.77
N THR A 218 12.39 9.52 6.12
CA THR A 218 11.26 9.54 5.18
C THR A 218 10.78 10.97 4.99
N ILE A 219 10.53 11.31 3.71
CA ILE A 219 9.91 12.57 3.28
C ILE A 219 8.79 12.29 2.28
N VAL A 220 7.95 13.30 2.05
CA VAL A 220 7.10 13.37 0.86
C VAL A 220 7.63 14.54 0.02
N ALA A 221 8.17 14.23 -1.15
CA ALA A 221 8.64 15.22 -2.10
C ALA A 221 7.49 15.68 -3.00
N ARG A 222 7.36 17.00 -3.18
CA ARG A 222 6.52 17.59 -4.20
C ARG A 222 7.33 17.67 -5.49
N CYS A 223 6.80 17.07 -6.56
CA CYS A 223 7.48 16.96 -7.85
C CYS A 223 6.58 17.49 -8.96
N ARG A 224 7.20 17.97 -10.04
CA ARG A 224 6.54 18.27 -11.32
C ARG A 224 6.90 17.21 -12.33
N PHE A 225 5.92 16.84 -13.15
CA PHE A 225 6.13 15.91 -14.24
C PHE A 225 5.52 16.47 -15.54
N ASP A 226 6.32 16.54 -16.59
CA ASP A 226 5.92 17.11 -17.89
C ASP A 226 5.52 16.04 -18.93
N GLY A 227 5.40 14.78 -18.52
CA GLY A 227 5.16 13.63 -19.39
C GLY A 227 6.44 12.90 -19.79
N THR A 228 7.59 13.49 -19.52
CA THR A 228 8.91 12.95 -19.87
C THR A 228 9.88 13.02 -18.69
N ARG A 229 9.98 14.18 -18.06
CA ARG A 229 10.91 14.49 -16.99
C ARG A 229 10.17 14.69 -15.67
N LEU A 230 10.60 13.95 -14.65
CA LEU A 230 10.21 14.15 -13.27
C LEU A 230 11.23 15.08 -12.60
N THR A 231 10.75 16.16 -12.01
CA THR A 231 11.58 17.20 -11.39
C THR A 231 11.16 17.41 -9.96
N TYR A 232 12.11 17.35 -9.02
CA TYR A 232 11.90 17.68 -7.62
C TYR A 232 11.64 19.21 -7.48
N ILE A 233 10.69 19.57 -6.60
CA ILE A 233 10.37 20.98 -6.29
C ILE A 233 10.78 21.29 -4.84
N ALA A 234 10.23 20.53 -3.89
CA ALA A 234 10.40 20.76 -2.47
C ALA A 234 9.98 19.51 -1.66
N HIS A 235 10.27 19.49 -0.39
CA HIS A 235 9.67 18.61 0.61
C HIS A 235 9.43 19.38 1.91
N GLY A 236 8.63 18.79 2.80
CA GLY A 236 8.30 19.37 4.11
C GLY A 236 8.94 18.59 5.25
N SER A 237 8.10 17.85 6.00
CA SER A 237 8.52 17.08 7.16
C SER A 237 9.56 16.01 6.83
N GLU A 238 10.58 15.89 7.68
CA GLU A 238 11.62 14.86 7.61
C GLU A 238 11.47 13.93 8.82
N PHE A 239 10.93 12.73 8.58
CA PHE A 239 10.67 11.78 9.65
C PHE A 239 11.83 10.82 9.86
N MET A 240 12.34 10.75 11.07
CA MET A 240 13.39 9.82 11.48
C MET A 240 12.91 9.00 12.67
N LEU A 241 13.24 7.71 12.63
CA LEU A 241 13.19 6.82 13.78
C LEU A 241 14.60 6.26 13.98
N PRO A 242 15.40 6.78 14.93
CA PRO A 242 16.83 6.42 15.09
C PRO A 242 16.99 5.03 15.73
N ARG A 243 16.34 4.05 15.15
CA ARG A 243 16.34 2.66 15.56
C ARG A 243 16.33 1.78 14.32
N GLU A 244 17.19 0.76 14.26
CA GLU A 244 17.27 -0.20 13.15
C GLU A 244 17.42 0.47 11.79
N ARG A 245 16.54 0.12 10.80
CA ARG A 245 16.52 0.77 9.49
C ARG A 245 15.69 2.05 9.45
N GLY A 246 15.07 2.44 10.57
CA GLY A 246 14.23 3.64 10.63
C GLY A 246 12.90 3.50 9.90
N LEU A 247 12.46 4.60 9.28
CA LEU A 247 11.20 4.68 8.53
C LEU A 247 11.50 4.58 7.02
N TYR A 248 10.74 3.72 6.32
CA TYR A 248 10.95 3.49 4.90
C TYR A 248 9.70 2.93 4.20
N GLU A 249 9.74 2.80 2.87
CA GLU A 249 8.61 2.41 2.01
C GLU A 249 7.30 3.15 2.38
N PRO A 250 7.35 4.50 2.39
CA PRO A 250 6.19 5.30 2.73
C PRO A 250 5.14 5.32 1.63
N SER A 251 3.87 5.49 2.01
CA SER A 251 2.75 5.62 1.07
C SER A 251 1.85 6.77 1.47
N VAL A 252 1.49 7.63 0.52
CA VAL A 252 0.66 8.82 0.74
C VAL A 252 -0.65 8.71 -0.01
N THR A 253 -1.72 9.25 0.58
CA THR A 253 -3.02 9.45 -0.06
C THR A 253 -3.66 10.75 0.40
N GLY A 254 -4.55 11.31 -0.43
CA GLY A 254 -5.45 12.40 -0.07
C GLY A 254 -6.83 11.87 0.26
N PHE A 255 -7.45 12.37 1.33
CA PHE A 255 -8.81 12.01 1.71
C PHE A 255 -9.47 13.15 2.50
N GLN A 256 -10.65 13.60 2.07
CA GLN A 256 -11.42 14.67 2.72
C GLN A 256 -10.60 15.92 3.04
N GLY A 257 -9.82 16.40 2.03
CA GLY A 257 -9.01 17.62 2.17
C GLY A 257 -7.78 17.52 3.07
N ARG A 258 -7.43 16.30 3.50
CA ARG A 258 -6.23 15.99 4.30
C ARG A 258 -5.38 14.96 3.59
N TYR A 259 -4.12 14.85 4.00
CA TYR A 259 -3.16 13.87 3.49
C TYR A 259 -2.73 12.91 4.59
N PHE A 260 -2.62 11.64 4.25
CA PHE A 260 -2.26 10.56 5.17
C PHE A 260 -1.04 9.85 4.67
N LEU A 261 -0.04 9.70 5.52
CA LEU A 261 1.23 9.06 5.23
C LEU A 261 1.38 7.84 6.13
N THR A 262 1.52 6.64 5.56
CA THR A 262 1.93 5.44 6.30
C THR A 262 3.38 5.14 6.03
N MET A 263 4.08 4.61 7.03
CA MET A 263 5.52 4.34 6.99
C MET A 263 5.81 3.01 7.65
N ARG A 264 6.60 2.21 6.99
CA ARG A 264 7.09 0.93 7.48
C ARG A 264 8.32 1.12 8.37
N ALA A 265 8.46 0.29 9.42
CA ALA A 265 9.71 0.07 10.16
C ALA A 265 9.90 -1.41 10.47
N ASP A 266 11.01 -1.77 11.12
CA ASP A 266 11.38 -3.18 11.31
C ASP A 266 10.57 -3.89 12.40
N HIS A 267 9.99 -3.16 13.35
CA HIS A 267 9.16 -3.74 14.43
C HIS A 267 7.70 -3.30 14.41
N SER A 268 7.42 -2.16 13.80
CA SER A 268 6.10 -1.56 13.77
C SER A 268 5.89 -0.83 12.46
N ALA A 269 4.68 -0.30 12.28
CA ALA A 269 4.35 0.64 11.24
C ALA A 269 3.78 1.92 11.87
N PHE A 270 3.88 3.03 11.14
CA PHE A 270 3.55 4.35 11.65
C PHE A 270 2.67 5.11 10.67
N VAL A 271 1.93 6.08 11.20
CA VAL A 271 1.04 6.95 10.43
C VAL A 271 1.23 8.40 10.84
N ALA A 272 1.09 9.30 9.87
CA ALA A 272 1.02 10.74 10.09
C ALA A 272 -0.09 11.35 9.23
N ARG A 273 -0.60 12.50 9.64
CA ARG A 273 -1.61 13.27 8.92
C ARG A 273 -1.11 14.69 8.68
N GLY A 274 -1.46 15.27 7.54
CA GLY A 274 -1.10 16.63 7.16
C GLY A 274 -2.19 17.31 6.34
N THR A 275 -2.02 18.59 6.04
CA THR A 275 -3.00 19.42 5.33
C THR A 275 -2.53 19.91 3.95
N ASP A 276 -1.24 19.87 3.67
CA ASP A 276 -0.66 20.38 2.41
C ASP A 276 0.07 19.32 1.58
N GLY A 277 0.10 18.07 2.06
CA GLY A 277 0.71 16.92 1.40
C GLY A 277 2.22 16.80 1.60
N VAL A 278 2.91 17.78 2.16
CA VAL A 278 4.36 17.72 2.44
C VAL A 278 4.69 17.93 3.91
N ASN A 279 3.87 18.68 4.65
CA ASN A 279 4.03 18.87 6.08
C ASN A 279 2.98 18.06 6.85
N TYR A 280 3.45 17.32 7.84
CA TYR A 280 2.65 16.38 8.62
C TYR A 280 2.82 16.59 10.11
N GLU A 281 1.77 16.25 10.87
CA GLU A 281 1.83 16.12 12.32
C GLU A 281 2.87 15.07 12.73
N PRO A 282 3.33 15.03 13.99
CA PRO A 282 4.19 13.95 14.48
C PRO A 282 3.57 12.59 14.23
N PHE A 283 4.36 11.64 13.73
CA PHE A 283 3.91 10.28 13.45
C PHE A 283 3.59 9.50 14.73
N ARG A 284 2.66 8.54 14.61
CA ARG A 284 2.27 7.62 15.70
C ARG A 284 2.33 6.19 15.19
N GLU A 285 2.52 5.27 16.12
CA GLU A 285 2.44 3.85 15.84
C GLU A 285 1.01 3.46 15.43
N TRP A 286 0.88 2.63 14.41
CA TRP A 286 -0.40 2.07 14.01
C TRP A 286 -1.01 1.19 15.11
N ARG A 287 -2.24 1.48 15.47
CA ARG A 287 -3.04 0.74 16.44
C ARG A 287 -4.42 0.43 15.90
N PHE A 288 -5.06 -0.56 16.48
CA PHE A 288 -6.48 -0.76 16.38
C PHE A 288 -7.23 0.23 17.27
N ASP A 289 -8.54 0.38 17.03
CA ASP A 289 -9.43 1.28 17.79
C ASP A 289 -9.66 0.87 19.24
N ASP A 290 -9.33 -0.37 19.60
CA ASP A 290 -9.29 -0.90 20.97
C ASP A 290 -7.98 -0.62 21.71
N GLY A 291 -7.01 0.00 21.05
CA GLY A 291 -5.71 0.39 21.61
C GLY A 291 -4.59 -0.64 21.43
N GLU A 292 -4.87 -1.85 20.95
CA GLU A 292 -3.82 -2.81 20.64
C GLU A 292 -2.98 -2.35 19.45
N VAL A 293 -1.67 -2.66 19.48
CA VAL A 293 -0.77 -2.39 18.34
C VAL A 293 -1.22 -3.21 17.14
N LEU A 294 -1.25 -2.58 15.95
CA LEU A 294 -1.68 -3.23 14.72
C LEU A 294 -0.86 -4.49 14.38
N GLY A 295 0.40 -4.51 14.80
CA GLY A 295 1.30 -5.64 14.55
C GLY A 295 1.83 -5.70 13.11
N SER A 296 1.52 -4.71 12.25
CA SER A 296 2.14 -4.56 10.93
C SER A 296 3.58 -4.08 11.10
N TYR A 297 4.50 -4.72 10.41
CA TYR A 297 5.93 -4.39 10.46
C TYR A 297 6.66 -5.02 9.27
N ASN A 298 7.79 -4.42 8.91
CA ASN A 298 8.71 -4.94 7.90
C ASN A 298 8.04 -5.28 6.56
N THR A 299 6.96 -4.57 6.25
CA THR A 299 6.20 -4.64 5.00
C THR A 299 5.61 -3.28 4.68
N GLN A 300 5.40 -3.00 3.39
CA GLN A 300 4.69 -1.81 2.94
C GLN A 300 3.23 -1.86 3.37
N GLN A 301 2.60 -0.70 3.50
CA GLN A 301 1.15 -0.54 3.61
C GLN A 301 0.69 0.42 2.53
N HIS A 302 -0.51 0.20 1.97
CA HIS A 302 -1.08 1.07 0.96
C HIS A 302 -2.51 1.46 1.31
N TRP A 303 -2.91 2.62 0.81
CA TRP A 303 -4.21 3.21 1.05
C TRP A 303 -5.20 2.83 -0.03
N VAL A 304 -6.46 2.67 0.37
CA VAL A 304 -7.62 2.70 -0.50
C VAL A 304 -8.53 3.82 0.00
N ALA A 305 -8.71 4.86 -0.80
CA ALA A 305 -9.63 5.95 -0.51
C ALA A 305 -10.85 5.81 -1.40
N HIS A 306 -12.01 5.50 -0.84
CA HIS A 306 -13.23 5.31 -1.61
C HIS A 306 -14.39 6.07 -0.97
N ARG A 307 -14.96 7.04 -1.70
CA ARG A 307 -16.07 7.88 -1.24
C ARG A 307 -15.79 8.48 0.15
N ASP A 308 -16.57 8.06 1.16
CA ASP A 308 -16.51 8.58 2.53
C ASP A 308 -15.68 7.70 3.47
N ALA A 309 -14.97 6.71 2.94
CA ALA A 309 -14.21 5.75 3.72
C ALA A 309 -12.75 5.66 3.27
N LEU A 310 -11.85 5.59 4.25
CA LEU A 310 -10.43 5.37 4.06
C LEU A 310 -10.08 3.98 4.58
N TYR A 311 -9.31 3.21 3.81
CA TYR A 311 -8.88 1.86 4.17
C TYR A 311 -7.37 1.75 4.09
N LEU A 312 -6.81 0.82 4.86
CA LEU A 312 -5.41 0.40 4.81
C LEU A 312 -5.32 -1.06 4.31
N VAL A 313 -4.43 -1.32 3.36
CA VAL A 313 -4.03 -2.67 2.95
C VAL A 313 -2.69 -2.98 3.59
N TYR A 314 -2.58 -4.10 4.32
CA TYR A 314 -1.41 -4.41 5.15
C TYR A 314 -1.30 -5.91 5.46
N THR A 315 -0.16 -6.30 6.03
CA THR A 315 0.03 -7.59 6.70
C THR A 315 0.37 -7.35 8.17
N ARG A 316 0.15 -8.33 9.04
CA ARG A 316 0.44 -8.20 10.46
C ARG A 316 0.75 -9.54 11.12
N ARG A 317 1.45 -9.48 12.25
CA ARG A 317 1.58 -10.62 13.19
C ARG A 317 0.29 -10.84 13.97
N GLY A 318 0.21 -11.96 14.71
CA GLY A 318 -0.94 -12.28 15.55
C GLY A 318 -2.17 -12.76 14.76
N ALA A 319 -1.97 -13.27 13.53
CA ALA A 319 -3.01 -13.80 12.67
C ALA A 319 -2.86 -15.32 12.44
N LYS A 320 -2.29 -16.05 13.42
CA LYS A 320 -1.93 -17.48 13.33
C LYS A 320 -0.99 -17.79 12.18
N ASN A 321 -0.11 -16.86 11.87
CA ASN A 321 0.78 -16.84 10.69
C ASN A 321 2.27 -16.84 11.06
N ASP A 322 2.65 -17.37 12.21
CA ASP A 322 4.05 -17.41 12.68
C ASP A 322 4.95 -18.29 11.78
N HIS A 323 4.38 -19.18 10.98
CA HIS A 323 5.08 -19.97 9.97
C HIS A 323 5.42 -19.19 8.70
N VAL A 324 4.80 -18.02 8.48
CA VAL A 324 5.05 -17.16 7.34
C VAL A 324 6.19 -16.19 7.64
N MET A 325 7.18 -16.12 6.76
CA MET A 325 8.32 -15.21 6.92
C MET A 325 7.86 -13.77 7.12
N ARG A 326 8.27 -13.15 8.24
CA ARG A 326 7.90 -11.77 8.59
C ARG A 326 6.40 -11.52 8.68
N HIS A 327 5.60 -12.57 8.88
CA HIS A 327 4.13 -12.51 8.95
C HIS A 327 3.48 -11.79 7.73
N ARG A 328 4.09 -11.93 6.54
CA ARG A 328 3.68 -11.21 5.33
C ARG A 328 2.53 -11.86 4.56
N ALA A 329 1.76 -12.71 5.21
CA ALA A 329 0.47 -13.25 4.78
C ALA A 329 -0.35 -13.63 6.03
N PRO A 330 -1.69 -13.57 5.96
CA PRO A 330 -2.52 -13.06 4.87
C PRO A 330 -2.30 -11.57 4.59
N LEU A 331 -2.75 -11.11 3.41
CA LEU A 331 -2.92 -9.68 3.16
C LEU A 331 -4.29 -9.27 3.67
N PHE A 332 -4.36 -8.20 4.44
CA PHE A 332 -5.58 -7.68 5.04
C PHE A 332 -5.99 -6.35 4.42
N ILE A 333 -7.28 -6.04 4.52
CA ILE A 333 -7.83 -4.70 4.33
C ILE A 333 -8.71 -4.36 5.51
N ALA A 334 -8.62 -3.12 6.02
CA ALA A 334 -9.47 -2.63 7.08
C ALA A 334 -9.72 -1.13 6.93
N GLN A 335 -10.88 -0.67 7.40
CA GLN A 335 -11.21 0.74 7.46
C GLN A 335 -10.37 1.45 8.52
N VAL A 336 -10.01 2.68 8.22
CA VAL A 336 -9.27 3.59 9.11
C VAL A 336 -10.21 4.69 9.59
N ASP A 337 -10.13 5.01 10.88
CA ASP A 337 -10.67 6.26 11.43
C ASP A 337 -9.66 7.38 11.13
N PRO A 338 -9.97 8.32 10.21
CA PRO A 338 -9.03 9.34 9.77
C PRO A 338 -8.78 10.44 10.81
N ASP A 339 -9.63 10.55 11.83
CA ASP A 339 -9.48 11.55 12.89
C ASP A 339 -8.61 11.00 14.02
N ARG A 340 -8.84 9.76 14.43
CA ARG A 340 -8.08 9.08 15.48
C ARG A 340 -6.78 8.46 14.98
N LEU A 341 -6.62 8.22 13.67
CA LEU A 341 -5.50 7.51 13.03
C LEU A 341 -5.36 6.08 13.59
N VAL A 342 -6.45 5.34 13.59
CA VAL A 342 -6.51 3.95 14.05
C VAL A 342 -7.23 3.07 13.03
N VAL A 343 -6.89 1.80 13.00
CA VAL A 343 -7.59 0.79 12.20
C VAL A 343 -8.81 0.31 12.98
N LEU A 344 -9.98 0.30 12.35
CA LEU A 344 -11.21 -0.24 12.94
C LEU A 344 -11.16 -1.77 12.90
N ARG A 345 -10.85 -2.42 14.02
CA ARG A 345 -10.64 -3.87 14.11
C ARG A 345 -11.81 -4.68 13.53
N ARG A 346 -13.05 -4.25 13.82
CA ARG A 346 -14.26 -4.93 13.32
C ARG A 346 -14.39 -4.95 11.80
N SER A 347 -13.69 -4.06 11.11
CA SER A 347 -13.73 -3.95 9.64
C SER A 347 -12.63 -4.76 8.96
N GLU A 348 -11.74 -5.40 9.72
CA GLU A 348 -10.63 -6.17 9.15
C GLU A 348 -11.14 -7.38 8.40
N GLN A 349 -10.70 -7.53 7.16
CA GLN A 349 -11.00 -8.67 6.30
C GLN A 349 -9.71 -9.21 5.69
N VAL A 350 -9.68 -10.52 5.46
CA VAL A 350 -8.64 -11.15 4.65
C VAL A 350 -8.89 -10.79 3.19
N LEU A 351 -7.98 -10.01 2.62
CA LEU A 351 -8.02 -9.61 1.21
C LEU A 351 -7.47 -10.71 0.31
N VAL A 352 -6.29 -11.24 0.65
CA VAL A 352 -5.69 -12.40 -0.01
C VAL A 352 -5.28 -13.40 1.07
N PRO A 353 -5.83 -14.63 1.05
CA PRO A 353 -5.51 -15.64 2.05
C PRO A 353 -4.05 -16.09 1.94
N GLU A 354 -3.54 -16.60 3.04
CA GLU A 354 -2.22 -17.21 3.13
C GLU A 354 -2.19 -18.52 2.32
N ASN A 355 -1.08 -18.77 1.63
CA ASN A 355 -0.86 -19.96 0.80
C ASN A 355 0.62 -20.38 0.84
N ASN A 356 1.22 -20.50 2.03
CA ASN A 356 2.65 -20.81 2.23
C ASN A 356 3.59 -19.88 1.43
N ALA A 357 3.22 -18.61 1.32
CA ALA A 357 3.95 -17.61 0.57
C ALA A 357 3.88 -16.24 1.26
N ASP A 358 4.94 -15.46 1.10
CA ASP A 358 4.97 -14.03 1.42
C ASP A 358 4.14 -13.28 0.35
N LEU A 359 3.16 -12.50 0.77
CA LEU A 359 2.33 -11.63 -0.07
C LEU A 359 2.71 -10.15 0.09
N GLY A 360 3.35 -9.80 1.18
CA GLY A 360 3.66 -8.41 1.55
C GLY A 360 4.96 -7.88 0.97
N ALA A 361 5.70 -8.65 0.18
CA ALA A 361 6.96 -8.20 -0.40
C ALA A 361 6.76 -7.12 -1.47
N GLY A 362 5.66 -7.20 -2.22
CA GLY A 362 5.35 -6.20 -3.23
C GLY A 362 3.91 -6.31 -3.69
N PHE A 363 3.09 -5.31 -3.37
CA PHE A 363 1.72 -5.16 -3.87
C PHE A 363 1.44 -3.70 -4.18
N GLY A 364 0.35 -3.43 -4.90
CA GLY A 364 -0.09 -2.09 -5.25
C GLY A 364 -1.60 -1.99 -5.32
N VAL A 365 -2.11 -0.78 -5.15
CA VAL A 365 -3.53 -0.42 -5.21
C VAL A 365 -3.76 0.45 -6.43
N SER A 366 -4.84 0.21 -7.16
CA SER A 366 -5.23 0.98 -8.35
C SER A 366 -6.74 1.08 -8.46
N ASP A 367 -7.28 2.29 -8.54
CA ASP A 367 -8.70 2.50 -8.79
C ASP A 367 -8.98 2.34 -10.29
N VAL A 368 -9.85 1.38 -10.63
CA VAL A 368 -10.22 1.07 -12.01
C VAL A 368 -11.45 1.86 -12.43
N SER A 369 -12.40 1.96 -11.53
CA SER A 369 -13.63 2.72 -11.71
C SER A 369 -14.21 3.13 -10.35
N PRO A 370 -15.23 3.98 -10.29
CA PRO A 370 -15.92 4.28 -9.04
C PRO A 370 -16.53 3.05 -8.35
N GLN A 371 -16.67 1.93 -9.06
CA GLN A 371 -17.22 0.68 -8.55
C GLN A 371 -16.17 -0.39 -8.30
N GLU A 372 -14.89 -0.16 -8.67
CA GLU A 372 -13.90 -1.22 -8.65
C GLU A 372 -12.50 -0.69 -8.33
N THR A 373 -11.88 -1.24 -7.29
CA THR A 373 -10.47 -1.01 -6.93
C THR A 373 -9.73 -2.34 -6.98
N TRP A 374 -8.55 -2.35 -7.60
CA TRP A 374 -7.72 -3.54 -7.76
C TRP A 374 -6.51 -3.49 -6.84
N ILE A 375 -6.23 -4.61 -6.20
CA ILE A 375 -4.98 -4.85 -5.50
C ILE A 375 -4.26 -6.00 -6.18
N VAL A 376 -3.06 -5.72 -6.69
CA VAL A 376 -2.21 -6.75 -7.33
C VAL A 376 -1.05 -7.06 -6.40
N THR A 377 -0.83 -8.33 -6.13
CA THR A 377 0.30 -8.83 -5.34
C THR A 377 0.93 -10.04 -5.99
N SER A 378 2.14 -10.38 -5.58
CA SER A 378 2.84 -11.60 -6.00
C SER A 378 3.13 -12.47 -4.80
N GLU A 379 2.95 -13.77 -4.95
CA GLU A 379 3.44 -14.75 -3.99
C GLU A 379 4.96 -14.87 -4.08
N ILE A 380 5.64 -14.88 -2.93
CA ILE A 380 7.00 -15.37 -2.81
C ILE A 380 6.97 -16.63 -1.95
N PRO A 381 6.92 -17.82 -2.54
CA PRO A 381 6.82 -19.07 -1.81
C PRO A 381 7.98 -19.27 -0.84
N THR A 382 7.73 -19.94 0.27
CA THR A 382 8.80 -20.40 1.16
C THR A 382 9.80 -21.21 0.35
N ARG A 383 11.09 -20.92 0.53
CA ARG A 383 12.17 -21.52 -0.28
C ARG A 383 12.06 -23.04 -0.28
N GLY A 384 11.98 -23.60 -1.49
CA GLY A 384 11.88 -25.06 -1.72
C GLY A 384 10.49 -25.66 -1.51
N SER A 385 9.47 -24.85 -1.17
CA SER A 385 8.10 -25.37 -0.99
C SER A 385 7.42 -25.72 -2.31
N ARG A 386 7.71 -24.98 -3.37
CA ARG A 386 7.19 -25.18 -4.73
C ARG A 386 8.07 -24.47 -5.77
N ASP A 387 7.97 -24.90 -7.03
CA ASP A 387 8.71 -24.36 -8.17
C ASP A 387 7.90 -23.39 -9.04
N TYR A 388 6.82 -22.84 -8.50
CA TYR A 388 5.96 -21.84 -9.15
C TYR A 388 5.51 -20.76 -8.18
N ASN A 389 5.14 -19.61 -8.72
CA ASN A 389 4.47 -18.56 -7.98
C ASN A 389 3.33 -17.96 -8.79
N HIS A 390 2.40 -17.33 -8.10
CA HIS A 390 1.29 -16.62 -8.73
C HIS A 390 1.41 -15.11 -8.53
N VAL A 391 0.98 -14.37 -9.54
CA VAL A 391 0.55 -12.98 -9.42
C VAL A 391 -0.96 -13.00 -9.26
N ILE A 392 -1.42 -12.45 -8.15
CA ILE A 392 -2.81 -12.47 -7.73
C ILE A 392 -3.41 -11.08 -7.90
N LEU A 393 -4.58 -11.03 -8.49
CA LEU A 393 -5.45 -9.87 -8.52
C LEU A 393 -6.57 -10.07 -7.51
N ALA A 394 -6.70 -9.14 -6.57
CA ALA A 394 -7.86 -8.99 -5.69
C ALA A 394 -8.65 -7.76 -6.15
N LYS A 395 -9.89 -7.96 -6.54
CA LYS A 395 -10.81 -6.89 -6.90
C LYS A 395 -11.71 -6.58 -5.72
N LEU A 396 -11.80 -5.32 -5.35
CA LEU A 396 -12.83 -4.79 -4.47
C LEU A 396 -13.97 -4.29 -5.35
N ILE A 397 -15.10 -4.99 -5.32
CA ILE A 397 -16.32 -4.58 -6.01
C ILE A 397 -17.18 -3.82 -5.02
N TRP A 398 -17.23 -2.50 -5.17
CA TRP A 398 -17.93 -1.61 -4.26
C TRP A 398 -19.43 -1.72 -4.44
N LYS A 399 -20.15 -1.86 -3.33
CA LYS A 399 -21.61 -1.83 -3.36
C LYS A 399 -22.06 -0.43 -3.73
N VAL A 400 -22.93 -0.33 -4.71
CA VAL A 400 -23.66 0.91 -4.97
C VAL A 400 -24.62 1.13 -3.80
N PRO A 401 -24.61 2.29 -3.12
CA PRO A 401 -25.65 2.57 -2.14
C PRO A 401 -27.01 2.43 -2.83
N ASP A 402 -27.94 1.69 -2.20
CA ASP A 402 -29.31 1.70 -2.65
C ASP A 402 -29.74 3.17 -2.78
N ALA A 403 -30.27 3.54 -3.94
CA ALA A 403 -30.86 4.85 -4.11
C ALA A 403 -31.93 4.99 -3.03
N SER A 404 -31.74 5.93 -2.11
CA SER A 404 -32.71 6.18 -1.05
C SER A 404 -34.09 6.33 -1.70
N PRO A 405 -35.11 5.56 -1.31
CA PRO A 405 -36.45 5.75 -1.87
C PRO A 405 -36.92 7.13 -1.39
N GLY A 406 -36.82 8.15 -2.23
CA GLY A 406 -37.31 9.49 -1.90
C GLY A 406 -36.60 10.68 -2.53
N ALA A 407 -35.69 10.52 -3.47
CA ALA A 407 -35.26 11.67 -4.25
C ALA A 407 -36.38 12.06 -5.24
N PRO A 408 -36.96 13.29 -5.16
CA PRO A 408 -37.96 13.71 -6.12
C PRO A 408 -37.29 13.81 -7.51
N THR A 409 -37.87 13.10 -8.47
CA THR A 409 -37.52 13.28 -9.88
C THR A 409 -37.73 14.75 -10.23
N ALA A 410 -36.64 15.44 -10.59
CA ALA A 410 -36.76 16.77 -11.21
C ALA A 410 -37.67 16.62 -12.43
N ARG A 411 -38.80 17.29 -12.41
CA ARG A 411 -39.62 17.49 -13.60
C ARG A 411 -38.86 18.41 -14.51
N GLU A 412 -38.58 17.94 -15.71
CA GLU A 412 -38.22 18.80 -16.84
C GLU A 412 -39.36 19.82 -17.06
N GLU A 413 -39.04 21.10 -16.99
CA GLU A 413 -39.78 22.19 -17.62
C GLU A 413 -38.90 22.82 -18.70
#